data_4f8fe8d9ecf941652044e33e44a06231
#
_entry.id   4f8fe8d9ecf941652044e33e44a06231
#
_cell.length_a   1.000
_cell.length_b   1.000
_cell.length_c   1.000
_cell.angle_alpha   90.00
_cell.angle_beta   90.00
_cell.angle_gamma   90.00
#
_symmetry.space_group_name_H-M   'P 1'
#
loop_
_entity.id
_entity.type
_entity.pdbx_description
1 polymer ?
#
loop_
_entity_poly.entity_id
_entity_poly.type
_entity_poly.pdbx_seq_one_letter_code
_entity_poly.pdbx_strand_id
1 'polypeptide(L)' 'MLEAVLSAASLLVQHPQLGPAIMGSRIRKWPVADHPFLLLYEIDRHGITIVRFVHNRSDWQSLL' A
#
# COMPACT_ATOMS: atom_id res chain seq x y z
N MET A 1 -2.10 -15.31 3.63
CA MET A 1 -2.15 -14.07 2.82
C MET A 1 -3.01 -13.00 3.47
N LEU A 2 -4.26 -13.33 3.77
CA LEU A 2 -5.17 -12.37 4.37
C LEU A 2 -4.65 -11.78 5.68
N GLU A 3 -4.07 -12.61 6.52
CA GLU A 3 -3.53 -12.17 7.79
C GLU A 3 -2.40 -11.15 7.60
N ALA A 4 -1.54 -11.38 6.63
CA ALA A 4 -0.44 -10.46 6.33
C ALA A 4 -0.99 -9.12 5.82
N VAL A 5 -2.05 -9.16 5.03
CA VAL A 5 -2.72 -7.96 4.53
C VAL A 5 -3.33 -7.18 5.67
N LEU A 6 -4.04 -7.87 6.57
CA LEU A 6 -4.67 -7.21 7.72
C LEU A 6 -3.64 -6.61 8.65
N SER A 7 -2.52 -7.29 8.86
CA SER A 7 -1.44 -6.76 9.69
C SER A 7 -0.83 -5.51 9.07
N ALA A 8 -0.60 -5.53 7.75
CA ALA A 8 -0.07 -4.38 7.06
C ALA A 8 -1.03 -3.20 7.14
N ALA A 9 -2.32 -3.44 6.90
CA ALA A 9 -3.32 -2.39 6.96
C ALA A 9 -3.43 -1.80 8.36
N SER A 10 -3.40 -2.63 9.39
CA SER A 10 -3.45 -2.17 10.77
C SER A 10 -2.26 -1.27 11.11
N LEU A 11 -1.07 -1.67 10.68
CA LEU A 11 0.13 -0.87 10.89
C LEU A 11 0.01 0.49 10.19
N LEU A 12 -0.48 0.51 8.97
CA LEU A 12 -0.62 1.73 8.19
C LEU A 12 -1.71 2.65 8.74
N VAL A 13 -2.75 2.09 9.34
CA VAL A 13 -3.77 2.91 10.00
C VAL A 13 -3.15 3.68 11.16
N GLN A 14 -2.24 3.05 11.90
CA GLN A 14 -1.57 3.70 13.04
C GLN A 14 -0.45 4.63 12.58
N HIS A 15 0.21 4.31 11.47
CA HIS A 15 1.35 5.06 10.96
C HIS A 15 1.22 5.27 9.44
N PRO A 16 0.28 6.13 8.99
CA PRO A 16 -0.03 6.22 7.56
C PRO A 16 1.14 6.65 6.69
N GLN A 17 2.11 7.35 7.26
CA GLN A 17 3.24 7.87 6.50
C GLN A 17 4.41 6.89 6.37
N LEU A 18 4.28 5.68 6.90
CA LEU A 18 5.33 4.67 6.81
C LEU A 18 5.68 4.32 5.37
N GLY A 19 4.68 4.11 4.53
CA GLY A 19 4.91 3.79 3.14
C GLY A 19 5.36 5.01 2.36
N PRO A 20 6.43 4.89 1.55
CA PRO A 20 6.88 6.03 0.75
C PRO A 20 5.86 6.38 -0.34
N ALA A 21 5.73 7.67 -0.61
CA ALA A 21 4.88 8.13 -1.70
C ALA A 21 5.51 7.78 -3.03
N ILE A 22 4.66 7.39 -3.98
CA ILE A 22 5.10 7.18 -5.36
C ILE A 22 5.23 8.56 -6.00
N MET A 23 6.38 8.81 -6.63
CA MET A 23 6.66 10.11 -7.21
C MET A 23 5.56 10.57 -8.17
N GLY A 24 5.10 11.80 -8.00
CA GLY A 24 4.06 12.37 -8.85
C GLY A 24 2.65 11.92 -8.52
N SER A 25 2.46 11.27 -7.38
CA SER A 25 1.18 10.67 -7.02
C SER A 25 0.92 10.86 -5.54
N ARG A 26 -0.35 10.77 -5.14
CA ARG A 26 -0.72 10.69 -3.73
C ARG A 26 -0.63 9.28 -3.19
N ILE A 27 -0.40 8.32 -4.05
CA ILE A 27 -0.44 6.91 -3.70
C ILE A 27 0.87 6.54 -3.02
N ARG A 28 0.75 5.80 -1.93
CA ARG A 28 1.88 5.24 -1.20
C ARG A 28 1.89 3.74 -1.38
N LYS A 29 3.07 3.15 -1.23
CA LYS A 29 3.23 1.71 -1.36
C LYS A 29 3.78 1.11 -0.08
N TRP A 30 3.37 -0.12 0.21
CA TRP A 30 3.87 -0.86 1.36
C TRP A 30 3.93 -2.35 1.02
N PRO A 31 5.08 -3.01 1.21
CA PRO A 31 5.17 -4.44 0.90
C PRO A 31 4.35 -5.25 1.89
N VAL A 32 3.72 -6.30 1.40
CA VAL A 32 3.05 -7.28 2.24
C VAL A 32 4.11 -8.28 2.69
N ALA A 33 4.29 -8.43 4.01
CA ALA A 33 5.35 -9.27 4.57
C ALA A 33 5.28 -10.69 4.04
N ASP A 34 6.43 -11.23 3.63
CA ASP A 34 6.59 -12.60 3.17
C ASP A 34 5.80 -12.95 1.90
N HIS A 35 5.33 -11.94 1.18
CA HIS A 35 4.57 -12.13 -0.05
C HIS A 35 5.08 -11.18 -1.13
N PRO A 36 5.00 -11.57 -2.41
CA PRO A 36 5.47 -10.73 -3.51
C PRO A 36 4.45 -9.68 -3.95
N PHE A 37 3.74 -9.09 -3.01
CA PHE A 37 2.69 -8.11 -3.30
C PHE A 37 2.97 -6.79 -2.63
N LEU A 38 2.52 -5.73 -3.27
CA LEU A 38 2.53 -4.38 -2.73
C LEU A 38 1.10 -3.93 -2.49
N LEU A 39 0.91 -3.28 -1.35
CA LEU A 39 -0.34 -2.63 -1.01
C LEU A 39 -0.21 -1.16 -1.42
N LEU A 40 -1.08 -0.71 -2.29
CA LEU A 40 -1.13 0.69 -2.70
C LEU A 40 -2.27 1.37 -1.94
N TYR A 41 -1.96 2.51 -1.32
CA TYR A 41 -2.94 3.20 -0.49
C TYR A 41 -2.77 4.71 -0.57
N GLU A 42 -3.80 5.41 -0.14
CA GLU A 42 -3.79 6.87 -0.02
C GLU A 42 -4.11 7.26 1.42
N ILE A 43 -3.63 8.42 1.82
CA ILE A 43 -4.00 9.03 3.10
C ILE A 43 -5.05 10.09 2.81
N ASP A 44 -6.16 10.06 3.55
CA ASP A 44 -7.19 11.08 3.47
C ASP A 44 -7.58 11.52 4.89
N ARG A 45 -8.56 12.41 4.98
CA ARG A 45 -8.98 12.96 6.28
C ARG A 45 -9.59 11.92 7.22
N HIS A 46 -10.01 10.78 6.68
CA HIS A 46 -10.65 9.71 7.45
C HIS A 46 -9.67 8.58 7.79
N GLY A 47 -8.43 8.66 7.33
CA GLY A 47 -7.42 7.64 7.56
C GLY A 47 -6.78 7.22 6.25
N ILE A 48 -6.75 5.92 5.99
CA ILE A 48 -6.18 5.39 4.76
C ILE A 48 -7.27 4.74 3.91
N THR A 49 -7.07 4.81 2.60
CA THR A 49 -7.91 4.11 1.64
C THR A 49 -7.02 3.18 0.83
N ILE A 50 -7.34 1.89 0.84
CA ILE A 50 -6.59 0.92 0.04
C ILE A 50 -7.05 1.04 -1.40
N VAL A 51 -6.11 1.36 -2.27
CA VAL A 51 -6.39 1.58 -3.68
C VAL A 51 -6.35 0.27 -4.45
N ARG A 52 -5.32 -0.53 -4.22
CA ARG A 52 -5.11 -1.74 -5.01
C ARG A 52 -4.02 -2.60 -4.41
N PHE A 53 -4.09 -3.91 -4.69
CA PHE A 53 -2.97 -4.83 -4.52
C PHE A 53 -2.34 -5.10 -5.86
N VAL A 54 -1.01 -5.10 -5.92
CA VAL A 54 -0.30 -5.39 -7.16
C VAL A 54 0.86 -6.33 -6.86
N HIS A 55 1.21 -7.15 -7.84
CA HIS A 55 2.40 -7.99 -7.75
C HIS A 55 3.61 -7.08 -7.92
N ASN A 56 4.63 -7.23 -7.06
CA ASN A 56 5.77 -6.32 -7.08
C ASN A 56 6.63 -6.42 -8.34
N ARG A 57 6.48 -7.50 -9.12
CA ARG A 57 7.19 -7.67 -10.40
C ARG A 57 6.36 -7.23 -11.61
N SER A 58 5.10 -6.87 -11.39
CA SER A 58 4.26 -6.43 -12.50
C SER A 58 4.56 -4.97 -12.85
N ASP A 59 4.12 -4.55 -14.03
CA ASP A 59 4.25 -3.17 -14.45
C ASP A 59 3.11 -2.33 -13.86
N TRP A 60 2.97 -2.39 -12.55
CA TRP A 60 1.86 -1.73 -11.85
C TRP A 60 1.96 -0.20 -11.94
N GLN A 61 3.16 0.32 -12.16
CA GLN A 61 3.35 1.76 -12.24
C GLN A 61 2.63 2.36 -13.45
N SER A 62 2.46 1.59 -14.51
CA SER A 62 1.72 2.06 -15.68
C SER A 62 0.22 2.10 -15.44
N LEU A 63 -0.26 1.52 -14.33
CA LEU A 63 -1.67 1.57 -13.96
C LEU A 63 -2.04 2.86 -13.23
N LEU A 64 -1.06 3.63 -12.85
CA LEU A 64 -1.26 4.92 -12.20
C LEU A 64 -1.31 6.05 -13.25
#